data_a76ff846eb7ce0770b6a476826845d28
#
_entry.id   a76ff846eb7ce0770b6a476826845d28
#
_cell.length_a   1.000
_cell.length_b   1.000
_cell.length_c   1.000
_cell.angle_alpha   90.00
_cell.angle_beta   90.00
_cell.angle_gamma   90.00
#
_symmetry.space_group_name_H-M   'P 1'
#
loop_
_entity.id
_entity.type
_entity.pdbx_description
1 polymer ?
#
loop_
_entity_poly.entity_id
_entity_poly.type
_entity_poly.pdbx_seq_one_letter_code
_entity_poly.pdbx_strand_id
1 'polypeptide(L)'
;MEMQSRVLVTGAAGFIGFHLASRLLERGCQVTGIDNMNDYYDVDLKEERLKRLTEHERFRFERMDIADADALKNLFEKDDPEIVINLAAQAGVRYSITNPDSYIRSNIIGFYNVLECCRHSKEKGRKGIRHLVFASSSSVYGANKKVPYSVQDPVDHPVSLYAATKKSDELMAYAYSRLYGIPTTGLRFFTVYGPMGRPDMAYFGFADKMVRGETIQIFNYGDMYRDFTYIDDVVAGVESVAKRPPEEDEDGVKYKVYNIGNHRPESLMYFVETLEKCLMKAGVISEPARKEFLPMQPGDVYRTYADVTELERDFGFSPDMPLEEGMQRFADWYAEYVRRK
;
A
#
# COMPACT_ATOMS: atom_id res chain seq x y z
N MET A 1 -7.36 13.45 -12.44
CA MET A 1 -6.07 14.06 -12.74
C MET A 1 -6.17 14.62 -14.14
N GLU A 2 -5.68 15.84 -14.34
CA GLU A 2 -5.61 16.38 -15.69
C GLU A 2 -4.61 15.57 -16.52
N MET A 3 -4.92 15.34 -17.79
CA MET A 3 -3.96 14.78 -18.73
C MET A 3 -2.70 15.65 -18.69
N GLN A 4 -1.52 15.04 -18.40
CA GLN A 4 -0.19 15.66 -18.28
C GLN A 4 0.25 16.12 -16.87
N SER A 5 -0.48 15.82 -15.77
CA SER A 5 0.07 16.07 -14.42
C SER A 5 1.39 15.32 -14.22
N ARG A 6 2.38 16.00 -13.61
CA ARG A 6 3.65 15.38 -13.19
C ARG A 6 3.47 14.75 -11.81
N VAL A 7 3.58 13.44 -11.76
CA VAL A 7 3.36 12.66 -10.55
C VAL A 7 4.63 11.94 -10.12
N LEU A 8 5.07 12.17 -8.90
CA LEU A 8 6.13 11.37 -8.27
C LEU A 8 5.48 10.23 -7.48
N VAL A 9 5.83 8.99 -7.80
CA VAL A 9 5.41 7.78 -7.07
C VAL A 9 6.64 7.18 -6.40
N THR A 10 6.71 7.21 -5.08
CA THR A 10 7.76 6.49 -4.34
C THR A 10 7.32 5.06 -4.07
N GLY A 11 8.26 4.10 -4.06
CA GLY A 11 7.92 2.69 -3.96
C GLY A 11 7.30 2.15 -5.26
N ALA A 12 7.69 2.69 -6.41
CA ALA A 12 7.10 2.39 -7.72
C ALA A 12 7.33 0.93 -8.17
N ALA A 13 8.40 0.27 -7.73
CA ALA A 13 8.64 -1.15 -7.96
C ALA A 13 7.91 -2.06 -6.94
N GLY A 14 7.26 -1.47 -5.94
CA GLY A 14 6.40 -2.16 -4.98
C GLY A 14 5.07 -2.60 -5.60
N PHE A 15 4.29 -3.41 -4.86
CA PHE A 15 3.01 -3.95 -5.34
C PHE A 15 2.00 -2.85 -5.70
N ILE A 16 1.63 -2.00 -4.74
CA ILE A 16 0.66 -0.93 -4.97
C ILE A 16 1.24 0.12 -5.91
N GLY A 17 2.53 0.45 -5.76
CA GLY A 17 3.22 1.46 -6.58
C GLY A 17 3.22 1.12 -8.05
N PHE A 18 3.47 -0.14 -8.41
CA PHE A 18 3.43 -0.63 -9.78
C PHE A 18 2.04 -0.45 -10.43
N HIS A 19 1.00 -0.97 -9.77
CA HIS A 19 -0.37 -0.88 -10.31
C HIS A 19 -0.85 0.58 -10.39
N LEU A 20 -0.51 1.40 -9.40
CA LEU A 20 -0.85 2.81 -9.42
C LEU A 20 -0.13 3.56 -10.55
N ALA A 21 1.18 3.35 -10.68
CA ALA A 21 1.96 3.96 -11.77
C ALA A 21 1.40 3.57 -13.14
N SER A 22 1.10 2.27 -13.38
CA SER A 22 0.46 1.79 -14.61
C SER A 22 -0.85 2.53 -14.88
N ARG A 23 -1.73 2.62 -13.90
CA ARG A 23 -3.01 3.30 -14.02
C ARG A 23 -2.87 4.81 -14.31
N LEU A 24 -1.91 5.48 -13.68
CA LEU A 24 -1.62 6.89 -13.92
C LEU A 24 -1.11 7.14 -15.35
N LEU A 25 -0.26 6.24 -15.85
CA LEU A 25 0.24 6.29 -17.24
C LEU A 25 -0.89 6.09 -18.25
N GLU A 26 -1.80 5.15 -18.02
CA GLU A 26 -3.02 4.95 -18.82
C GLU A 26 -3.91 6.21 -18.84
N ARG A 27 -3.93 6.99 -17.75
CA ARG A 27 -4.63 8.27 -17.66
C ARG A 27 -3.87 9.44 -18.33
N GLY A 28 -2.70 9.18 -18.89
CA GLY A 28 -1.90 10.19 -19.60
C GLY A 28 -1.00 11.04 -18.72
N CYS A 29 -0.81 10.71 -17.45
CA CYS A 29 0.12 11.39 -16.55
C CYS A 29 1.58 11.14 -16.96
N GLN A 30 2.46 12.10 -16.61
CA GLN A 30 3.89 11.88 -16.58
C GLN A 30 4.26 11.36 -15.20
N VAL A 31 4.84 10.16 -15.12
CA VAL A 31 5.14 9.50 -13.85
C VAL A 31 6.65 9.34 -13.67
N THR A 32 7.20 9.95 -12.63
CA THR A 32 8.52 9.57 -12.11
C THR A 32 8.33 8.57 -11.00
N GLY A 33 8.87 7.37 -11.17
CA GLY A 33 8.89 6.32 -10.16
C GLY A 33 10.24 6.24 -9.46
N ILE A 34 10.26 6.14 -8.13
CA ILE A 34 11.49 5.85 -7.38
C ILE A 34 11.30 4.62 -6.48
N ASP A 35 12.36 3.82 -6.36
CA ASP A 35 12.44 2.66 -5.46
C ASP A 35 13.91 2.36 -5.16
N ASN A 36 14.25 1.93 -3.96
CA ASN A 36 15.61 1.56 -3.62
C ASN A 36 15.97 0.13 -4.05
N MET A 37 14.97 -0.63 -4.51
CA MET A 37 15.13 -2.01 -4.97
C MET A 37 15.74 -2.91 -3.91
N ASN A 38 15.34 -2.72 -2.63
CA ASN A 38 15.85 -3.57 -1.55
C ASN A 38 15.42 -5.02 -1.72
N ASP A 39 16.15 -5.91 -1.07
CA ASP A 39 16.01 -7.36 -1.13
C ASP A 39 15.12 -7.94 -0.01
N TYR A 40 14.21 -7.14 0.55
CA TYR A 40 13.24 -7.61 1.55
C TYR A 40 12.42 -8.80 1.06
N TYR A 41 12.12 -8.82 -0.24
CA TYR A 41 11.58 -9.97 -0.97
C TYR A 41 12.22 -10.04 -2.36
N ASP A 42 11.90 -11.10 -3.11
CA ASP A 42 12.43 -11.40 -4.43
C ASP A 42 12.52 -10.15 -5.34
N VAL A 43 13.74 -9.74 -5.67
CA VAL A 43 14.03 -8.55 -6.49
C VAL A 43 13.58 -8.77 -7.94
N ASP A 44 13.60 -10.00 -8.45
CA ASP A 44 13.17 -10.30 -9.82
C ASP A 44 11.72 -9.86 -10.06
N LEU A 45 10.87 -9.98 -9.03
CA LEU A 45 9.48 -9.50 -9.12
C LEU A 45 9.39 -7.97 -9.20
N LYS A 46 10.30 -7.25 -8.54
CA LYS A 46 10.40 -5.79 -8.67
C LYS A 46 10.90 -5.38 -10.05
N GLU A 47 11.88 -6.11 -10.59
CA GLU A 47 12.41 -5.88 -11.93
C GLU A 47 11.36 -6.18 -13.02
N GLU A 48 10.57 -7.24 -12.87
CA GLU A 48 9.46 -7.52 -13.78
C GLU A 48 8.42 -6.39 -13.81
N ARG A 49 8.06 -5.83 -12.64
CA ARG A 49 7.17 -4.67 -12.56
C ARG A 49 7.77 -3.44 -13.25
N LEU A 50 9.03 -3.15 -12.99
CA LEU A 50 9.74 -2.03 -13.62
C LEU A 50 9.85 -2.18 -15.13
N LYS A 51 10.17 -3.39 -15.61
CA LYS A 51 10.22 -3.68 -17.05
C LYS A 51 8.93 -3.27 -17.75
N ARG A 52 7.77 -3.63 -17.17
CA ARG A 52 6.47 -3.24 -17.75
C ARG A 52 6.21 -1.74 -17.68
N LEU A 53 6.61 -1.07 -16.59
CA LEU A 53 6.45 0.38 -16.49
C LEU A 53 7.33 1.13 -17.48
N THR A 54 8.58 0.69 -17.70
CA THR A 54 9.55 1.33 -18.60
C THR A 54 9.21 1.19 -20.09
N GLU A 55 8.25 0.34 -20.45
CA GLU A 55 7.68 0.29 -21.80
C GLU A 55 6.85 1.55 -22.15
N HIS A 56 6.43 2.34 -21.13
CA HIS A 56 5.68 3.56 -21.32
C HIS A 56 6.60 4.79 -21.47
N GLU A 57 6.52 5.50 -22.57
CA GLU A 57 7.33 6.70 -22.85
C GLU A 57 7.21 7.82 -21.79
N ARG A 58 6.08 7.85 -21.06
CA ARG A 58 5.81 8.84 -20.00
C ARG A 58 6.24 8.39 -18.62
N PHE A 59 6.90 7.23 -18.51
CA PHE A 59 7.45 6.73 -17.26
C PHE A 59 8.97 6.93 -17.23
N ARG A 60 9.45 7.46 -16.11
CA ARG A 60 10.87 7.53 -15.79
C ARG A 60 11.12 6.88 -14.44
N PHE A 61 12.16 6.07 -14.35
CA PHE A 61 12.57 5.43 -13.11
C PHE A 61 13.92 5.97 -12.63
N GLU A 62 14.02 6.22 -11.32
CA GLU A 62 15.27 6.52 -10.64
C GLU A 62 15.44 5.56 -9.45
N ARG A 63 16.54 4.80 -9.45
CA ARG A 63 16.87 3.92 -8.33
C ARG A 63 17.40 4.76 -7.17
N MET A 64 16.60 4.92 -6.11
CA MET A 64 16.88 5.86 -5.02
C MET A 64 16.23 5.41 -3.72
N ASP A 65 16.91 5.68 -2.60
CA ASP A 65 16.34 5.54 -1.25
C ASP A 65 15.78 6.90 -0.81
N ILE A 66 14.51 6.97 -0.38
CA ILE A 66 13.92 8.21 0.16
C ILE A 66 14.61 8.72 1.43
N ALA A 67 15.39 7.87 2.11
CA ALA A 67 16.22 8.26 3.24
C ALA A 67 17.51 9.03 2.81
N ASP A 68 17.80 9.11 1.51
CA ASP A 68 18.86 9.97 0.96
C ASP A 68 18.28 11.35 0.66
N ALA A 69 18.44 12.27 1.61
CA ALA A 69 17.86 13.61 1.55
C ALA A 69 18.37 14.43 0.35
N ASP A 70 19.67 14.34 0.04
CA ASP A 70 20.27 15.13 -1.03
C ASP A 70 19.83 14.62 -2.41
N ALA A 71 19.80 13.30 -2.60
CA ALA A 71 19.32 12.70 -3.83
C ALA A 71 17.84 13.04 -4.08
N LEU A 72 16.99 12.93 -3.04
CA LEU A 72 15.57 13.26 -3.13
C LEU A 72 15.33 14.74 -3.43
N LYS A 73 16.06 15.64 -2.78
CA LYS A 73 16.00 17.08 -3.05
C LYS A 73 16.36 17.41 -4.50
N ASN A 74 17.45 16.85 -5.00
CA ASN A 74 17.87 17.03 -6.39
C ASN A 74 16.80 16.53 -7.38
N LEU A 75 16.14 15.42 -7.06
CA LEU A 75 15.02 14.93 -7.87
C LEU A 75 13.84 15.91 -7.90
N PHE A 76 13.44 16.43 -6.74
CA PHE A 76 12.35 17.42 -6.66
C PHE A 76 12.68 18.72 -7.39
N GLU A 77 13.94 19.15 -7.34
CA GLU A 77 14.37 20.35 -8.09
C GLU A 77 14.37 20.14 -9.61
N LYS A 78 14.73 18.95 -10.08
CA LYS A 78 14.76 18.58 -11.50
C LYS A 78 13.37 18.36 -12.08
N ASP A 79 12.50 17.65 -11.36
CA ASP A 79 11.22 17.14 -11.88
C ASP A 79 10.04 18.06 -11.59
N ASP A 80 10.14 18.89 -10.56
CA ASP A 80 9.07 19.80 -10.10
C ASP A 80 7.71 19.09 -10.08
N PRO A 81 7.53 18.00 -9.29
CA PRO A 81 6.30 17.23 -9.27
C PRO A 81 5.13 18.07 -8.77
N GLU A 82 3.94 17.89 -9.36
CA GLU A 82 2.70 18.54 -8.90
C GLU A 82 1.99 17.72 -7.84
N ILE A 83 2.10 16.40 -7.94
CA ILE A 83 1.51 15.43 -7.01
C ILE A 83 2.59 14.47 -6.57
N VAL A 84 2.65 14.23 -5.26
CA VAL A 84 3.55 13.22 -4.67
C VAL A 84 2.68 12.14 -4.06
N ILE A 85 2.92 10.88 -4.45
CA ILE A 85 2.27 9.71 -3.84
C ILE A 85 3.35 8.86 -3.19
N ASN A 86 3.46 8.98 -1.87
CA ASN A 86 4.48 8.30 -1.08
C ASN A 86 3.99 6.93 -0.62
N LEU A 87 4.40 5.88 -1.36
CA LEU A 87 4.15 4.49 -1.03
C LEU A 87 5.41 3.74 -0.56
N ALA A 88 6.59 4.35 -0.72
CA ALA A 88 7.83 3.79 -0.23
C ALA A 88 7.82 3.69 1.29
N ALA A 89 7.98 2.47 1.79
CA ALA A 89 8.06 2.17 3.20
C ALA A 89 8.63 0.77 3.41
N GLN A 90 9.23 0.53 4.58
CA GLN A 90 9.39 -0.83 5.05
C GLN A 90 8.04 -1.28 5.62
N ALA A 91 7.46 -2.33 5.04
CA ALA A 91 6.18 -2.88 5.44
C ALA A 91 6.33 -4.24 6.15
N GLY A 92 5.25 -4.70 6.78
CA GLY A 92 5.22 -5.99 7.49
C GLY A 92 5.32 -5.83 9.00
N VAL A 93 4.28 -6.24 9.72
CA VAL A 93 4.22 -6.14 11.19
C VAL A 93 5.32 -6.99 11.85
N ARG A 94 5.47 -8.24 11.41
CA ARG A 94 6.40 -9.21 12.03
C ARG A 94 7.87 -8.84 11.80
N TYR A 95 8.20 -8.39 10.60
CA TYR A 95 9.57 -8.00 10.28
C TYR A 95 10.05 -6.79 11.09
N SER A 96 9.13 -5.93 11.58
CA SER A 96 9.48 -4.83 12.48
C SER A 96 10.02 -5.27 13.85
N ILE A 97 9.78 -6.53 14.24
CA ILE A 97 10.31 -7.12 15.47
C ILE A 97 11.79 -7.53 15.29
N THR A 98 12.13 -8.06 14.12
CA THR A 98 13.46 -8.62 13.84
C THR A 98 14.41 -7.63 13.17
N ASN A 99 13.89 -6.62 12.47
CA ASN A 99 14.67 -5.59 11.77
C ASN A 99 14.08 -4.19 11.97
N PRO A 100 14.09 -3.65 13.20
CA PRO A 100 13.46 -2.35 13.53
C PRO A 100 14.12 -1.16 12.82
N ASP A 101 15.43 -1.18 12.59
CA ASP A 101 16.18 -0.06 12.02
C ASP A 101 15.71 0.28 10.60
N SER A 102 15.31 -0.72 9.82
CA SER A 102 14.76 -0.50 8.47
C SER A 102 13.47 0.31 8.49
N TYR A 103 12.65 0.18 9.55
CA TYR A 103 11.41 0.94 9.74
C TYR A 103 11.68 2.39 10.12
N ILE A 104 12.64 2.63 11.02
CA ILE A 104 13.03 4.00 11.38
C ILE A 104 13.63 4.70 10.16
N ARG A 105 14.53 4.03 9.44
CA ARG A 105 15.17 4.60 8.25
C ARG A 105 14.16 4.92 7.15
N SER A 106 13.35 3.96 6.73
CA SER A 106 12.45 4.14 5.60
C SER A 106 11.20 4.93 5.95
N ASN A 107 10.52 4.59 7.07
CA ASN A 107 9.22 5.15 7.37
C ASN A 107 9.35 6.53 8.06
N ILE A 108 10.30 6.71 8.98
CA ILE A 108 10.45 7.98 9.70
C ILE A 108 11.37 8.93 8.94
N ILE A 109 12.64 8.56 8.74
CA ILE A 109 13.61 9.45 8.10
C ILE A 109 13.24 9.68 6.63
N GLY A 110 12.90 8.62 5.90
CA GLY A 110 12.49 8.72 4.50
C GLY A 110 11.25 9.58 4.31
N PHE A 111 10.21 9.38 5.12
CA PHE A 111 8.99 10.18 5.01
C PHE A 111 9.23 11.64 5.44
N TYR A 112 10.03 11.88 6.47
CA TYR A 112 10.46 13.23 6.84
C TYR A 112 11.15 13.95 5.66
N ASN A 113 12.04 13.29 4.93
CA ASN A 113 12.68 13.87 3.75
C ASN A 113 11.67 14.21 2.64
N VAL A 114 10.66 13.36 2.42
CA VAL A 114 9.56 13.66 1.48
C VAL A 114 8.80 14.91 1.91
N LEU A 115 8.47 15.04 3.20
CA LEU A 115 7.79 16.23 3.75
C LEU A 115 8.63 17.51 3.57
N GLU A 116 9.93 17.47 3.84
CA GLU A 116 10.85 18.59 3.62
C GLU A 116 10.94 18.99 2.14
N CYS A 117 11.02 18.01 1.23
CA CYS A 117 10.99 18.28 -0.20
C CYS A 117 9.66 18.92 -0.64
N CYS A 118 8.53 18.48 -0.10
CA CYS A 118 7.22 19.08 -0.35
C CYS A 118 7.16 20.52 0.18
N ARG A 119 7.67 20.78 1.40
CA ARG A 119 7.74 22.10 2.02
C ARG A 119 8.51 23.09 1.13
N HIS A 120 9.67 22.69 0.63
CA HIS A 120 10.55 23.52 -0.19
C HIS A 120 10.17 23.54 -1.69
N SER A 121 9.09 22.88 -2.08
CA SER A 121 8.69 22.73 -3.49
C SER A 121 8.33 24.03 -4.20
N LYS A 122 7.94 25.09 -3.48
CA LYS A 122 7.62 26.43 -4.04
C LYS A 122 8.83 27.36 -4.19
N GLU A 123 9.98 26.97 -3.70
CA GLU A 123 11.18 27.78 -3.78
C GLU A 123 11.70 27.89 -5.22
N LYS A 124 12.53 28.90 -5.47
CA LYS A 124 13.14 29.15 -6.78
C LYS A 124 12.13 29.33 -7.94
N GLY A 125 10.91 29.83 -7.64
CA GLY A 125 9.89 30.11 -8.65
C GLY A 125 9.13 28.87 -9.16
N ARG A 126 9.26 27.72 -8.52
CA ARG A 126 8.51 26.50 -8.85
C ARG A 126 7.04 26.64 -8.38
N LYS A 127 6.14 25.85 -9.02
CA LYS A 127 4.71 25.88 -8.72
C LYS A 127 4.37 25.32 -7.34
N GLY A 128 5.16 24.39 -6.86
CA GLY A 128 4.97 23.67 -5.60
C GLY A 128 4.01 22.50 -5.71
N ILE A 129 4.01 21.70 -4.65
CA ILE A 129 3.14 20.53 -4.55
C ILE A 129 1.69 20.96 -4.40
N ARG A 130 0.83 20.42 -5.24
CA ARG A 130 -0.62 20.57 -5.18
C ARG A 130 -1.24 19.58 -4.19
N HIS A 131 -0.69 18.37 -4.09
CA HIS A 131 -1.17 17.33 -3.21
C HIS A 131 -0.07 16.33 -2.84
N LEU A 132 0.06 16.05 -1.55
CA LEU A 132 0.80 14.92 -1.02
C LEU A 132 -0.19 13.84 -0.57
N VAL A 133 -0.10 12.65 -1.16
CA VAL A 133 -0.83 11.45 -0.70
C VAL A 133 0.20 10.48 -0.12
N PHE A 134 -0.08 9.89 1.03
CA PHE A 134 0.86 8.95 1.63
C PHE A 134 0.19 7.69 2.19
N ALA A 135 0.93 6.59 2.16
CA ALA A 135 0.51 5.31 2.71
C ALA A 135 0.63 5.31 4.24
N SER A 136 -0.52 5.29 4.93
CA SER A 136 -0.66 4.81 6.29
C SER A 136 -1.07 3.32 6.27
N SER A 137 -1.62 2.78 7.34
CA SER A 137 -1.95 1.36 7.47
C SER A 137 -3.08 1.15 8.46
N SER A 138 -3.92 0.15 8.23
CA SER A 138 -4.88 -0.32 9.25
C SER A 138 -4.21 -0.80 10.54
N SER A 139 -2.91 -1.07 10.52
CA SER A 139 -2.13 -1.42 11.72
C SER A 139 -2.15 -0.33 12.79
N VAL A 140 -2.40 0.94 12.42
CA VAL A 140 -2.49 2.06 13.39
C VAL A 140 -3.64 1.88 14.38
N TYR A 141 -4.69 1.13 14.02
CA TYR A 141 -5.78 0.81 14.92
C TYR A 141 -5.36 -0.07 16.10
N GLY A 142 -4.27 -0.82 15.97
CA GLY A 142 -3.59 -1.51 17.06
C GLY A 142 -4.52 -2.35 17.93
N ALA A 143 -4.63 -1.98 19.22
CA ALA A 143 -5.41 -2.68 20.21
C ALA A 143 -6.92 -2.34 20.21
N ASN A 144 -7.42 -1.55 19.24
CA ASN A 144 -8.84 -1.19 19.18
C ASN A 144 -9.71 -2.45 19.02
N LYS A 145 -10.79 -2.51 19.84
CA LYS A 145 -11.74 -3.64 19.83
C LYS A 145 -13.02 -3.33 19.03
N LYS A 146 -13.34 -2.04 18.86
CA LYS A 146 -14.50 -1.59 18.08
C LYS A 146 -14.28 -1.88 16.61
N VAL A 147 -15.24 -2.44 15.93
CA VAL A 147 -15.31 -2.60 14.47
C VAL A 147 -16.69 -2.19 13.96
N PRO A 148 -16.81 -1.65 12.74
CA PRO A 148 -15.75 -1.32 11.80
C PRO A 148 -14.82 -0.22 12.34
N TYR A 149 -13.55 -0.23 11.90
CA TYR A 149 -12.56 0.79 12.24
C TYR A 149 -12.88 2.09 11.53
N SER A 150 -13.22 3.13 12.27
CA SER A 150 -13.44 4.48 11.74
C SER A 150 -12.16 5.29 11.79
N VAL A 151 -11.97 6.20 10.83
CA VAL A 151 -10.86 7.16 10.85
C VAL A 151 -10.92 8.11 12.03
N GLN A 152 -12.10 8.23 12.67
CA GLN A 152 -12.34 9.03 13.87
C GLN A 152 -11.97 8.28 15.17
N ASP A 153 -11.70 6.97 15.11
CA ASP A 153 -11.31 6.21 16.30
C ASP A 153 -9.91 6.63 16.76
N PRO A 154 -9.66 6.72 18.09
CA PRO A 154 -8.33 6.98 18.61
C PRO A 154 -7.39 5.83 18.24
N VAL A 155 -6.15 6.17 17.86
CA VAL A 155 -5.13 5.22 17.36
C VAL A 155 -3.81 5.39 18.14
N ASP A 156 -3.91 5.42 19.47
CA ASP A 156 -2.80 5.76 20.37
C ASP A 156 -2.14 4.54 21.02
N HIS A 157 -2.61 3.33 20.70
CA HIS A 157 -2.13 2.07 21.28
C HIS A 157 -1.65 1.10 20.17
N PRO A 158 -0.54 1.44 19.45
CA PRO A 158 0.01 0.56 18.43
C PRO A 158 0.55 -0.73 19.07
N VAL A 159 0.37 -1.86 18.37
CA VAL A 159 0.84 -3.18 18.84
C VAL A 159 2.12 -3.66 18.14
N SER A 160 2.72 -2.81 17.32
CA SER A 160 3.98 -3.07 16.64
C SER A 160 4.74 -1.78 16.33
N LEU A 161 6.06 -1.87 16.14
CA LEU A 161 6.87 -0.73 15.70
C LEU A 161 6.41 -0.23 14.32
N TYR A 162 6.05 -1.14 13.41
CA TYR A 162 5.46 -0.75 12.12
C TYR A 162 4.24 0.16 12.30
N ALA A 163 3.29 -0.24 13.15
CA ALA A 163 2.12 0.57 13.43
C ALA A 163 2.48 1.94 14.03
N ALA A 164 3.45 1.96 14.96
CA ALA A 164 3.94 3.19 15.56
C ALA A 164 4.56 4.13 14.51
N THR A 165 5.39 3.60 13.57
CA THR A 165 5.95 4.44 12.50
C THR A 165 4.86 4.99 11.58
N LYS A 166 3.84 4.20 11.23
CA LYS A 166 2.73 4.68 10.38
C LYS A 166 1.87 5.75 11.08
N LYS A 167 1.65 5.60 12.39
CA LYS A 167 1.00 6.66 13.16
C LYS A 167 1.87 7.92 13.26
N SER A 168 3.19 7.77 13.39
CA SER A 168 4.13 8.90 13.37
C SER A 168 4.07 9.64 12.03
N ASP A 169 3.96 8.92 10.90
CA ASP A 169 3.78 9.51 9.57
C ASP A 169 2.52 10.40 9.54
N GLU A 170 1.37 9.93 10.09
CA GLU A 170 0.14 10.73 10.17
C GLU A 170 0.34 12.02 10.99
N LEU A 171 1.03 11.94 12.13
CA LEU A 171 1.28 13.10 13.00
C LEU A 171 2.24 14.12 12.36
N MET A 172 3.32 13.64 11.74
CA MET A 172 4.25 14.50 11.01
C MET A 172 3.56 15.17 9.82
N ALA A 173 2.77 14.44 9.04
CA ALA A 173 2.04 14.97 7.90
C ALA A 173 1.02 16.05 8.32
N TYR A 174 0.28 15.84 9.42
CA TYR A 174 -0.62 16.85 9.97
C TYR A 174 0.13 18.12 10.37
N ALA A 175 1.24 17.98 11.09
CA ALA A 175 2.05 19.14 11.52
C ALA A 175 2.58 19.94 10.32
N TYR A 176 3.05 19.26 9.26
CA TYR A 176 3.53 19.91 8.04
C TYR A 176 2.40 20.58 7.25
N SER A 177 1.24 19.95 7.16
CA SER A 177 0.06 20.55 6.55
C SER A 177 -0.34 21.85 7.27
N ARG A 178 -0.40 21.81 8.61
CA ARG A 178 -0.74 22.98 9.43
C ARG A 178 0.29 24.10 9.33
N LEU A 179 1.58 23.78 9.41
CA LEU A 179 2.65 24.80 9.45
C LEU A 179 2.96 25.40 8.07
N TYR A 180 2.86 24.62 7.02
CA TYR A 180 3.34 24.99 5.69
C TYR A 180 2.24 24.98 4.62
N GLY A 181 0.99 24.68 4.99
CA GLY A 181 -0.15 24.70 4.07
C GLY A 181 -0.06 23.63 2.95
N ILE A 182 0.62 22.51 3.18
CA ILE A 182 0.75 21.42 2.21
C ILE A 182 -0.54 20.60 2.22
N PRO A 183 -1.33 20.57 1.12
CA PRO A 183 -2.50 19.70 1.06
C PRO A 183 -2.08 18.23 1.13
N THR A 184 -2.53 17.51 2.17
CA THR A 184 -2.01 16.18 2.47
C THR A 184 -3.13 15.20 2.81
N THR A 185 -3.10 14.01 2.20
CA THR A 185 -4.04 12.93 2.51
C THR A 185 -3.32 11.65 2.87
N GLY A 186 -3.61 11.11 4.06
CA GLY A 186 -3.17 9.81 4.50
C GLY A 186 -4.17 8.71 4.12
N LEU A 187 -3.68 7.55 3.70
CA LEU A 187 -4.49 6.40 3.33
C LEU A 187 -4.15 5.20 4.21
N ARG A 188 -5.08 4.77 5.06
CA ARG A 188 -4.96 3.57 5.88
C ARG A 188 -5.35 2.36 5.06
N PHE A 189 -4.36 1.73 4.42
CA PHE A 189 -4.58 0.50 3.64
C PHE A 189 -4.88 -0.68 4.56
N PHE A 190 -5.90 -1.45 4.18
CA PHE A 190 -6.20 -2.76 4.73
C PHE A 190 -5.41 -3.85 3.99
N THR A 191 -5.84 -5.12 4.07
CA THR A 191 -5.08 -6.22 3.46
C THR A 191 -5.28 -6.25 1.95
N VAL A 192 -4.28 -5.79 1.19
CA VAL A 192 -4.34 -5.73 -0.27
C VAL A 192 -3.88 -7.06 -0.87
N TYR A 193 -4.61 -7.56 -1.88
CA TYR A 193 -4.26 -8.77 -2.62
C TYR A 193 -4.46 -8.59 -4.13
N GLY A 194 -3.84 -9.47 -4.94
CA GLY A 194 -3.98 -9.46 -6.39
C GLY A 194 -2.71 -9.88 -7.13
N PRO A 195 -2.75 -9.86 -8.48
CA PRO A 195 -1.60 -10.15 -9.34
C PRO A 195 -0.40 -9.28 -9.02
N MET A 196 0.80 -9.75 -9.28
CA MET A 196 2.04 -9.02 -8.96
C MET A 196 2.15 -8.63 -7.48
N GLY A 197 1.51 -9.39 -6.58
CA GLY A 197 1.48 -9.12 -5.15
C GLY A 197 2.82 -9.31 -4.46
N ARG A 198 2.86 -9.05 -3.16
CA ARG A 198 4.09 -9.21 -2.35
C ARG A 198 4.20 -10.65 -1.84
N PRO A 199 5.36 -11.31 -2.00
CA PRO A 199 5.58 -12.69 -1.54
C PRO A 199 5.44 -12.90 -0.02
N ASP A 200 5.65 -11.86 0.79
CA ASP A 200 5.48 -11.91 2.24
C ASP A 200 4.02 -11.85 2.72
N MET A 201 3.07 -11.65 1.80
CA MET A 201 1.64 -11.68 2.10
C MET A 201 1.10 -13.11 2.15
N ALA A 202 0.13 -13.36 3.04
CA ALA A 202 -0.40 -14.70 3.33
C ALA A 202 -0.85 -15.46 2.07
N TYR A 203 -1.61 -14.82 1.17
CA TYR A 203 -2.12 -15.48 -0.04
C TYR A 203 -0.99 -15.96 -0.97
N PHE A 204 0.05 -15.15 -1.11
CA PHE A 204 1.21 -15.49 -1.94
C PHE A 204 2.03 -16.61 -1.28
N GLY A 205 2.34 -16.46 0.01
CA GLY A 205 3.06 -17.50 0.77
C GLY A 205 2.31 -18.82 0.85
N PHE A 206 0.97 -18.79 0.91
CA PHE A 206 0.15 -20.01 0.81
C PHE A 206 0.24 -20.63 -0.58
N ALA A 207 0.11 -19.84 -1.66
CA ALA A 207 0.25 -20.34 -3.02
C ALA A 207 1.62 -21.00 -3.25
N ASP A 208 2.71 -20.37 -2.80
CA ASP A 208 4.06 -20.92 -2.87
C ASP A 208 4.20 -22.27 -2.17
N LYS A 209 3.65 -22.39 -0.95
CA LYS A 209 3.66 -23.65 -0.20
C LYS A 209 2.82 -24.73 -0.87
N MET A 210 1.64 -24.36 -1.38
CA MET A 210 0.75 -25.29 -2.08
C MET A 210 1.41 -25.90 -3.33
N VAL A 211 2.09 -25.07 -4.12
CA VAL A 211 2.83 -25.53 -5.30
C VAL A 211 3.95 -26.50 -4.94
N ARG A 212 4.63 -26.26 -3.82
CA ARG A 212 5.70 -27.16 -3.32
C ARG A 212 5.16 -28.39 -2.58
N GLY A 213 3.83 -28.56 -2.44
CA GLY A 213 3.22 -29.63 -1.66
C GLY A 213 3.49 -29.54 -0.16
N GLU A 214 3.87 -28.37 0.33
CA GLU A 214 4.15 -28.10 1.75
C GLU A 214 2.86 -27.86 2.52
N THR A 215 2.90 -28.11 3.84
CA THR A 215 1.79 -27.82 4.76
C THR A 215 1.68 -26.31 4.99
N ILE A 216 0.47 -25.75 4.86
CA ILE A 216 0.21 -24.35 5.19
C ILE A 216 -0.17 -24.21 6.67
N GLN A 217 0.30 -23.17 7.31
CA GLN A 217 0.05 -22.88 8.72
C GLN A 217 -1.12 -21.91 8.88
N ILE A 218 -2.15 -22.36 9.57
CA ILE A 218 -3.37 -21.59 9.82
C ILE A 218 -3.37 -21.13 11.29
N PHE A 219 -3.09 -19.85 11.50
CA PHE A 219 -3.01 -19.27 12.83
C PHE A 219 -4.39 -18.99 13.43
N ASN A 220 -4.42 -18.89 14.76
CA ASN A 220 -5.64 -18.80 15.58
C ASN A 220 -6.68 -19.88 15.21
N TYR A 221 -6.21 -21.08 14.88
CA TYR A 221 -7.08 -22.21 14.49
C TYR A 221 -8.05 -21.88 13.33
N GLY A 222 -7.74 -20.88 12.52
CA GLY A 222 -8.58 -20.40 11.42
C GLY A 222 -9.66 -19.39 11.81
N ASP A 223 -9.83 -19.11 13.10
CA ASP A 223 -10.84 -18.15 13.60
C ASP A 223 -10.30 -16.71 13.53
N MET A 224 -10.17 -16.21 12.32
CA MET A 224 -9.73 -14.85 12.03
C MET A 224 -10.52 -14.27 10.86
N TYR A 225 -10.72 -12.95 10.88
CA TYR A 225 -11.41 -12.22 9.82
C TYR A 225 -10.54 -11.09 9.31
N ARG A 226 -10.47 -10.91 8.00
CA ARG A 226 -9.73 -9.85 7.34
C ARG A 226 -10.57 -9.14 6.30
N ASP A 227 -10.39 -7.84 6.25
CA ASP A 227 -10.86 -7.02 5.15
C ASP A 227 -9.85 -7.12 4.02
N PHE A 228 -10.14 -7.97 3.02
CA PHE A 228 -9.31 -8.18 1.84
C PHE A 228 -9.76 -7.25 0.73
N THR A 229 -8.87 -6.42 0.24
CA THR A 229 -9.16 -5.43 -0.79
C THR A 229 -8.37 -5.73 -2.05
N TYR A 230 -9.06 -5.86 -3.18
CA TYR A 230 -8.41 -6.15 -4.45
C TYR A 230 -7.60 -4.95 -4.94
N ILE A 231 -6.46 -5.22 -5.60
CA ILE A 231 -5.49 -4.19 -6.00
C ILE A 231 -6.09 -3.11 -6.90
N ASP A 232 -6.98 -3.46 -7.85
CA ASP A 232 -7.58 -2.49 -8.75
C ASP A 232 -8.50 -1.51 -8.01
N ASP A 233 -9.23 -1.98 -6.98
CA ASP A 233 -10.03 -1.13 -6.10
C ASP A 233 -9.12 -0.19 -5.30
N VAL A 234 -8.02 -0.72 -4.76
CA VAL A 234 -7.05 0.09 -4.03
C VAL A 234 -6.52 1.23 -4.89
N VAL A 235 -6.03 0.92 -6.10
CA VAL A 235 -5.45 1.97 -6.96
C VAL A 235 -6.50 2.94 -7.50
N ALA A 236 -7.75 2.49 -7.69
CA ALA A 236 -8.87 3.36 -8.04
C ALA A 236 -9.19 4.35 -6.91
N GLY A 237 -9.18 3.89 -5.66
CA GLY A 237 -9.33 4.75 -4.48
C GLY A 237 -8.21 5.77 -4.37
N VAL A 238 -6.94 5.34 -4.49
CA VAL A 238 -5.78 6.25 -4.48
C VAL A 238 -5.86 7.28 -5.61
N GLU A 239 -6.20 6.86 -6.82
CA GLU A 239 -6.40 7.77 -7.97
C GLU A 239 -7.48 8.82 -7.69
N SER A 240 -8.62 8.41 -7.12
CA SER A 240 -9.73 9.31 -6.80
C SER A 240 -9.32 10.36 -5.77
N VAL A 241 -8.63 9.95 -4.72
CA VAL A 241 -8.08 10.84 -3.69
C VAL A 241 -7.04 11.80 -4.29
N ALA A 242 -6.07 11.29 -5.06
CA ALA A 242 -5.00 12.10 -5.61
C ALA A 242 -5.48 13.23 -6.55
N LYS A 243 -6.66 13.09 -7.16
CA LYS A 243 -7.28 14.11 -8.02
C LYS A 243 -7.76 15.34 -7.25
N ARG A 244 -8.20 15.17 -6.01
CA ARG A 244 -8.86 16.22 -5.23
C ARG A 244 -8.17 16.38 -3.87
N PRO A 245 -7.27 17.38 -3.74
CA PRO A 245 -6.66 17.73 -2.46
C PRO A 245 -7.73 18.05 -1.41
N PRO A 246 -7.46 17.81 -0.11
CA PRO A 246 -8.39 18.18 0.94
C PRO A 246 -8.55 19.69 1.01
N GLU A 247 -9.78 20.13 1.29
CA GLU A 247 -10.10 21.51 1.62
C GLU A 247 -9.62 21.86 3.03
N GLU A 248 -9.58 23.15 3.34
CA GLU A 248 -9.27 23.62 4.70
C GLU A 248 -10.40 23.19 5.66
N ASP A 249 -10.00 22.65 6.81
CA ASP A 249 -10.91 22.43 7.93
C ASP A 249 -11.17 23.73 8.71
N GLU A 250 -11.90 23.66 9.83
CA GLU A 250 -12.25 24.81 10.69
C GLU A 250 -11.01 25.51 11.26
N ASP A 251 -9.88 24.82 11.37
CA ASP A 251 -8.59 25.32 11.82
C ASP A 251 -7.69 25.82 10.67
N GLY A 252 -8.17 25.79 9.42
CA GLY A 252 -7.43 26.18 8.23
C GLY A 252 -6.40 25.13 7.76
N VAL A 253 -6.54 23.86 8.17
CA VAL A 253 -5.60 22.79 7.85
C VAL A 253 -6.11 21.96 6.69
N LYS A 254 -5.26 21.73 5.68
CA LYS A 254 -5.56 20.92 4.49
C LYS A 254 -5.10 19.47 4.69
N TYR A 255 -5.66 18.79 5.67
CA TYR A 255 -5.28 17.42 6.01
C TYR A 255 -6.50 16.51 6.16
N LYS A 256 -6.41 15.30 5.59
CA LYS A 256 -7.46 14.28 5.72
C LYS A 256 -6.84 12.89 5.77
N VAL A 257 -7.53 11.96 6.45
CA VAL A 257 -7.20 10.54 6.47
C VAL A 257 -8.41 9.74 5.99
N TYR A 258 -8.18 8.70 5.18
CA TYR A 258 -9.22 7.77 4.75
C TYR A 258 -8.78 6.32 4.95
N ASN A 259 -9.74 5.45 5.19
CA ASN A 259 -9.54 4.02 5.07
C ASN A 259 -9.67 3.58 3.59
N ILE A 260 -8.77 2.71 3.14
CA ILE A 260 -8.88 1.98 1.88
C ILE A 260 -9.04 0.49 2.22
N GLY A 261 -10.27 0.01 2.21
CA GLY A 261 -10.66 -1.35 2.55
C GLY A 261 -11.90 -1.77 1.74
N ASN A 262 -12.23 -3.05 1.73
CA ASN A 262 -13.37 -3.60 0.97
C ASN A 262 -14.71 -3.48 1.72
N HIS A 263 -14.69 -3.06 2.99
CA HIS A 263 -15.88 -2.96 3.84
C HIS A 263 -16.64 -4.31 3.98
N ARG A 264 -15.97 -5.43 3.74
CA ARG A 264 -16.52 -6.80 3.83
C ARG A 264 -15.47 -7.73 4.41
N PRO A 265 -15.45 -7.96 5.73
CA PRO A 265 -14.49 -8.86 6.33
C PRO A 265 -14.82 -10.32 6.00
N GLU A 266 -13.87 -11.03 5.42
CA GLU A 266 -13.97 -12.44 5.11
C GLU A 266 -13.25 -13.31 6.14
N SER A 267 -13.73 -14.52 6.39
CA SER A 267 -13.04 -15.47 7.26
C SER A 267 -11.75 -15.98 6.61
N LEU A 268 -10.73 -16.23 7.42
CA LEU A 268 -9.46 -16.78 6.92
C LEU A 268 -9.68 -18.12 6.22
N MET A 269 -10.56 -18.97 6.72
CA MET A 269 -10.82 -20.28 6.10
C MET A 269 -11.49 -20.13 4.73
N TYR A 270 -12.48 -19.25 4.61
CA TYR A 270 -13.10 -18.98 3.31
C TYR A 270 -12.07 -18.43 2.29
N PHE A 271 -11.19 -17.56 2.73
CA PHE A 271 -10.10 -17.03 1.91
C PHE A 271 -9.16 -18.14 1.44
N VAL A 272 -8.72 -19.06 2.33
CA VAL A 272 -7.84 -20.17 1.99
C VAL A 272 -8.52 -21.13 1.02
N GLU A 273 -9.78 -21.52 1.29
CA GLU A 273 -10.54 -22.43 0.40
C GLU A 273 -10.80 -21.82 -0.97
N THR A 274 -11.04 -20.52 -1.04
CA THR A 274 -11.17 -19.79 -2.30
C THR A 274 -9.86 -19.79 -3.08
N LEU A 275 -8.73 -19.54 -2.41
CA LEU A 275 -7.41 -19.61 -3.04
C LEU A 275 -7.12 -21.02 -3.60
N GLU A 276 -7.39 -22.08 -2.83
CA GLU A 276 -7.22 -23.47 -3.27
C GLU A 276 -8.04 -23.76 -4.53
N LYS A 277 -9.33 -23.40 -4.53
CA LYS A 277 -10.22 -23.58 -5.69
C LYS A 277 -9.72 -22.84 -6.92
N CYS A 278 -9.27 -21.60 -6.76
CA CYS A 278 -8.75 -20.77 -7.86
C CYS A 278 -7.44 -21.34 -8.42
N LEU A 279 -6.50 -21.77 -7.56
CA LEU A 279 -5.25 -22.39 -7.98
C LEU A 279 -5.47 -23.74 -8.69
N MET A 280 -6.44 -24.56 -8.24
CA MET A 280 -6.83 -25.79 -8.94
C MET A 280 -7.41 -25.48 -10.32
N LYS A 281 -8.30 -24.49 -10.42
CA LYS A 281 -8.90 -24.05 -11.69
C LYS A 281 -7.86 -23.49 -12.66
N ALA A 282 -6.84 -22.81 -12.16
CA ALA A 282 -5.70 -22.31 -12.95
C ALA A 282 -4.68 -23.42 -13.32
N GLY A 283 -4.89 -24.64 -12.85
CA GLY A 283 -3.99 -25.76 -13.11
C GLY A 283 -2.64 -25.68 -12.40
N VAL A 284 -2.58 -24.94 -11.29
CA VAL A 284 -1.36 -24.74 -10.50
C VAL A 284 -1.16 -25.86 -9.48
N ILE A 285 -2.24 -26.32 -8.86
CA ILE A 285 -2.26 -27.46 -7.93
C ILE A 285 -3.36 -28.44 -8.33
N SER A 286 -3.21 -29.73 -7.95
CA SER A 286 -4.18 -30.79 -8.27
C SER A 286 -5.10 -31.15 -7.10
N GLU A 287 -4.73 -30.78 -5.86
CA GLU A 287 -5.46 -31.12 -4.64
C GLU A 287 -5.32 -29.98 -3.60
N PRO A 288 -6.23 -29.89 -2.64
CA PRO A 288 -6.13 -28.92 -1.54
C PRO A 288 -4.89 -29.15 -0.67
N ALA A 289 -4.38 -28.07 -0.07
CA ALA A 289 -3.22 -28.11 0.80
C ALA A 289 -3.49 -28.87 2.11
N ARG A 290 -2.45 -29.50 2.63
CA ARG A 290 -2.43 -29.94 4.04
C ARG A 290 -2.38 -28.71 4.95
N LYS A 291 -3.20 -28.70 6.00
CA LYS A 291 -3.34 -27.57 6.92
C LYS A 291 -2.88 -27.95 8.32
N GLU A 292 -2.02 -27.13 8.91
CA GLU A 292 -1.62 -27.20 10.32
C GLU A 292 -2.26 -26.02 11.06
N PHE A 293 -3.08 -26.32 12.06
CA PHE A 293 -3.76 -25.30 12.84
C PHE A 293 -2.94 -24.95 14.10
N LEU A 294 -2.61 -23.66 14.23
CA LEU A 294 -1.72 -23.14 15.27
C LEU A 294 -2.41 -22.06 16.11
N PRO A 295 -1.95 -21.82 17.35
CA PRO A 295 -2.40 -20.69 18.17
C PRO A 295 -2.15 -19.33 17.47
N MET A 296 -2.84 -18.30 17.94
CA MET A 296 -2.64 -16.91 17.47
C MET A 296 -1.20 -16.46 17.71
N GLN A 297 -0.63 -15.73 16.76
CA GLN A 297 0.73 -15.20 16.88
C GLN A 297 0.75 -13.82 17.56
N PRO A 298 1.85 -13.48 18.27
CA PRO A 298 2.04 -12.13 18.80
C PRO A 298 1.96 -11.05 17.72
N GLY A 299 1.26 -9.97 18.01
CA GLY A 299 1.06 -8.85 17.08
C GLY A 299 -0.05 -9.05 16.04
N ASP A 300 -0.67 -10.25 15.95
CA ASP A 300 -1.85 -10.44 15.12
C ASP A 300 -3.11 -9.89 15.81
N VAL A 301 -4.08 -9.49 15.00
CA VAL A 301 -5.41 -9.04 15.46
C VAL A 301 -6.47 -10.03 15.00
N TYR A 302 -7.53 -10.21 15.82
CA TYR A 302 -8.61 -11.14 15.52
C TYR A 302 -9.37 -10.77 14.24
N ARG A 303 -9.73 -9.49 14.10
CA ARG A 303 -10.51 -8.98 12.96
C ARG A 303 -9.98 -7.63 12.48
N THR A 304 -9.98 -7.44 11.17
CA THR A 304 -9.87 -6.11 10.54
C THR A 304 -11.14 -5.87 9.72
N TYR A 305 -11.71 -4.67 9.85
CA TYR A 305 -12.93 -4.27 9.15
C TYR A 305 -12.92 -2.75 8.95
N ALA A 306 -12.86 -2.30 7.71
CA ALA A 306 -12.80 -0.88 7.36
C ALA A 306 -14.19 -0.24 7.42
N ASP A 307 -14.28 0.94 8.03
CA ASP A 307 -15.33 1.90 7.73
C ASP A 307 -14.84 2.81 6.59
N VAL A 308 -15.45 2.71 5.43
CA VAL A 308 -15.08 3.48 4.22
C VAL A 308 -16.09 4.59 3.90
N THR A 309 -17.04 4.85 4.81
CA THR A 309 -18.13 5.81 4.61
C THR A 309 -17.64 7.20 4.20
N GLU A 310 -16.54 7.69 4.79
CA GLU A 310 -15.98 8.99 4.42
C GLU A 310 -15.42 8.98 3.00
N LEU A 311 -14.76 7.91 2.58
CA LEU A 311 -14.24 7.76 1.22
C LEU A 311 -15.38 7.71 0.19
N GLU A 312 -16.42 6.94 0.48
CA GLU A 312 -17.63 6.85 -0.35
C GLU A 312 -18.32 8.20 -0.49
N ARG A 313 -18.56 8.90 0.62
CA ARG A 313 -19.19 10.21 0.64
C ARG A 313 -18.40 11.24 -0.16
N ASP A 314 -17.08 11.31 0.03
CA ASP A 314 -16.27 12.39 -0.51
C ASP A 314 -15.88 12.15 -1.98
N PHE A 315 -15.76 10.89 -2.42
CA PHE A 315 -15.30 10.54 -3.77
C PHE A 315 -16.29 9.71 -4.60
N GLY A 316 -17.41 9.27 -4.02
CA GLY A 316 -18.35 8.37 -4.69
C GLY A 316 -17.74 7.02 -5.06
N PHE A 317 -16.71 6.61 -4.33
CA PHE A 317 -15.94 5.40 -4.60
C PHE A 317 -16.19 4.35 -3.53
N SER A 318 -16.56 3.15 -3.95
CA SER A 318 -16.73 1.97 -3.12
C SER A 318 -16.02 0.78 -3.78
N PRO A 319 -15.16 0.05 -3.06
CA PRO A 319 -14.61 -1.20 -3.55
C PRO A 319 -15.73 -2.22 -3.81
N ASP A 320 -15.65 -2.96 -4.91
CA ASP A 320 -16.74 -3.88 -5.31
C ASP A 320 -16.25 -5.25 -5.80
N MET A 321 -14.93 -5.46 -5.90
CA MET A 321 -14.35 -6.72 -6.40
C MET A 321 -14.70 -7.89 -5.47
N PRO A 322 -15.46 -8.91 -5.94
CA PRO A 322 -15.71 -10.14 -5.17
C PRO A 322 -14.40 -10.90 -4.93
N LEU A 323 -14.28 -11.52 -3.74
CA LEU A 323 -13.07 -12.24 -3.36
C LEU A 323 -12.71 -13.35 -4.36
N GLU A 324 -13.69 -14.11 -4.81
CA GLU A 324 -13.50 -15.22 -5.77
C GLU A 324 -12.96 -14.72 -7.12
N GLU A 325 -13.47 -13.60 -7.61
CA GLU A 325 -13.01 -13.05 -8.88
C GLU A 325 -11.59 -12.49 -8.76
N GLY A 326 -11.32 -11.70 -7.74
CA GLY A 326 -9.98 -11.15 -7.50
C GLY A 326 -8.95 -12.25 -7.24
N MET A 327 -9.34 -13.32 -6.52
CA MET A 327 -8.48 -14.47 -6.26
C MET A 327 -8.23 -15.30 -7.52
N GLN A 328 -9.21 -15.44 -8.41
CA GLN A 328 -9.02 -16.10 -9.70
C GLN A 328 -8.01 -15.33 -10.57
N ARG A 329 -8.11 -13.99 -10.63
CA ARG A 329 -7.15 -13.16 -11.36
C ARG A 329 -5.72 -13.30 -10.80
N PHE A 330 -5.59 -13.41 -9.47
CA PHE A 330 -4.31 -13.71 -8.83
C PHE A 330 -3.80 -15.10 -9.25
N ALA A 331 -4.65 -16.15 -9.19
CA ALA A 331 -4.27 -17.51 -9.51
C ALA A 331 -3.85 -17.68 -10.99
N ASP A 332 -4.55 -17.01 -11.91
CA ASP A 332 -4.22 -17.03 -13.35
C ASP A 332 -2.84 -16.38 -13.60
N TRP A 333 -2.60 -15.22 -13.00
CA TRP A 333 -1.28 -14.59 -13.05
C TRP A 333 -0.19 -15.46 -12.38
N TYR A 334 -0.50 -16.05 -11.23
CA TYR A 334 0.44 -16.89 -10.49
C TYR A 334 0.83 -18.14 -11.27
N ALA A 335 -0.09 -18.73 -12.03
CA ALA A 335 0.19 -19.84 -12.92
C ALA A 335 1.25 -19.48 -14.00
N GLU A 336 1.18 -18.28 -14.56
CA GLU A 336 2.19 -17.78 -15.49
C GLU A 336 3.53 -17.50 -14.80
N TYR A 337 3.46 -16.91 -13.60
CA TYR A 337 4.65 -16.58 -12.79
C TYR A 337 5.46 -17.84 -12.45
N VAL A 338 4.82 -18.90 -11.98
CA VAL A 338 5.50 -20.16 -11.63
C VAL A 338 6.09 -20.86 -12.86
N ARG A 339 5.43 -20.80 -14.03
CA ARG A 339 5.97 -21.41 -15.27
C ARG A 339 7.24 -20.73 -15.79
N ARG A 340 7.47 -19.47 -15.41
CA ARG A 340 8.66 -18.70 -15.82
C ARG A 340 9.86 -18.88 -14.88
N LYS A 341 9.63 -19.38 -13.65
CA LYS A 341 10.67 -19.72 -12.66
C LYS A 341 11.13 -21.17 -12.82
#